data_3baa8589a1f530b160a7faf1cbbbe0d3
#
_entry.id   3baa8589a1f530b160a7faf1cbbbe0d3
#
_cell.length_a   1.000
_cell.length_b   1.000
_cell.length_c   1.000
_cell.angle_alpha   90.00
_cell.angle_beta   90.00
_cell.angle_gamma   90.00
#
_symmetry.space_group_name_H-M   'P 1'
#
loop_
_entity.id
_entity.type
_entity.pdbx_description
1 polymer ?
#
loop_
_entity_poly.entity_id
_entity_poly.type
_entity_poly.pdbx_seq_one_letter_code
_entity_poly.pdbx_strand_id
1 'polypeptide(L)'
;VPSRTRTRVQKVPAGVQTVRIPGQRGRRGEQVVIVVPERHSLTRQLLGGLALMAWDHRRTLAPIPLAVLALGVAWILHTVAWWSGLVLAPAAVAPLMWLAIMQRRHPASGATLAWRIGLSAASTVGAGWLAAAATFGPFSGPLELLWLLILIAAQTAWPIARRTH
;
A
#
# COMPACT_ATOMS: atom_id res chain seq x y z
N VAL A 1 21.15 -53.89 -33.82
CA VAL A 1 21.44 -52.95 -32.71
C VAL A 1 20.14 -52.20 -32.37
N PRO A 2 19.49 -52.43 -31.20
CA PRO A 2 18.25 -51.71 -30.86
C PRO A 2 18.59 -50.33 -30.31
N SER A 3 18.11 -49.27 -30.98
CA SER A 3 18.21 -47.90 -30.51
C SER A 3 17.26 -47.67 -29.33
N ARG A 4 17.83 -47.43 -28.17
CA ARG A 4 17.08 -47.00 -26.97
C ARG A 4 16.59 -45.57 -27.15
N THR A 5 15.31 -45.42 -27.45
CA THR A 5 14.63 -44.14 -27.44
C THR A 5 14.54 -43.65 -25.99
N ARG A 6 15.37 -42.68 -25.59
CA ARG A 6 15.28 -42.01 -24.28
C ARG A 6 14.02 -41.17 -24.26
N THR A 7 13.00 -41.61 -23.54
CA THR A 7 11.82 -40.82 -23.24
C THR A 7 12.23 -39.67 -22.33
N ARG A 8 12.24 -38.45 -22.88
CA ARG A 8 12.53 -37.22 -22.12
C ARG A 8 11.35 -36.94 -21.25
N VAL A 9 11.44 -37.21 -19.95
CA VAL A 9 10.42 -36.80 -18.97
C VAL A 9 10.43 -35.30 -18.86
N GLN A 10 9.44 -34.69 -19.45
CA GLN A 10 9.23 -33.24 -19.36
C GLN A 10 8.63 -32.94 -17.98
N LYS A 11 9.35 -32.17 -17.15
CA LYS A 11 8.93 -31.78 -15.82
C LYS A 11 7.73 -30.85 -15.98
N VAL A 12 6.53 -31.32 -15.66
CA VAL A 12 5.29 -30.53 -15.67
C VAL A 12 5.33 -29.56 -14.49
N PRO A 13 5.11 -28.24 -14.70
CA PRO A 13 5.08 -27.28 -13.60
C PRO A 13 3.94 -27.59 -12.63
N ALA A 14 4.19 -27.40 -11.34
CA ALA A 14 3.22 -27.62 -10.28
C ALA A 14 1.97 -26.74 -10.49
N GLY A 15 0.78 -27.38 -10.55
CA GLY A 15 -0.51 -26.70 -10.78
C GLY A 15 -1.29 -27.19 -11.99
N VAL A 16 -0.80 -28.18 -12.73
CA VAL A 16 -1.51 -28.77 -13.88
C VAL A 16 -2.12 -30.11 -13.47
N GLN A 17 -3.45 -30.19 -13.37
CA GLN A 17 -4.14 -31.48 -13.22
C GLN A 17 -4.16 -32.19 -14.56
N THR A 18 -3.44 -33.30 -14.65
CA THR A 18 -3.51 -34.21 -15.83
C THR A 18 -4.59 -35.25 -15.60
N VAL A 19 -5.69 -35.16 -16.33
CA VAL A 19 -6.71 -36.19 -16.34
C VAL A 19 -6.31 -37.26 -17.34
N ARG A 20 -5.97 -38.47 -16.84
CA ARG A 20 -5.66 -39.62 -17.66
C ARG A 20 -6.96 -40.31 -18.05
N ILE A 21 -7.37 -40.20 -19.31
CA ILE A 21 -8.52 -40.92 -19.84
C ILE A 21 -8.06 -42.35 -20.20
N PRO A 22 -8.69 -43.42 -19.63
CA PRO A 22 -8.35 -44.79 -20.01
C PRO A 22 -8.65 -45.02 -21.48
N GLY A 23 -7.62 -45.30 -22.28
CA GLY A 23 -7.79 -45.55 -23.70
C GLY A 23 -8.55 -46.87 -23.94
N GLN A 24 -9.54 -46.84 -24.84
CA GLN A 24 -10.23 -48.01 -25.33
C GLN A 24 -9.20 -48.97 -26.01
N ARG A 25 -9.24 -50.25 -25.62
CA ARG A 25 -8.45 -51.34 -26.25
C ARG A 25 -8.78 -51.40 -27.73
N GLY A 26 -7.82 -51.05 -28.61
CA GLY A 26 -7.95 -51.43 -29.98
C GLY A 26 -7.38 -50.55 -31.08
N ARG A 27 -6.91 -49.34 -30.83
CA ARG A 27 -6.20 -48.55 -31.86
C ARG A 27 -5.04 -47.78 -31.23
N ARG A 28 -3.90 -47.71 -31.95
CA ARG A 28 -2.79 -46.79 -31.62
C ARG A 28 -3.31 -45.35 -31.63
N GLY A 29 -4.01 -45.00 -30.55
CA GLY A 29 -4.54 -43.67 -30.35
C GLY A 29 -3.43 -42.80 -29.75
N GLU A 30 -3.14 -41.75 -30.43
CA GLU A 30 -2.39 -40.61 -29.95
C GLU A 30 -2.98 -40.15 -28.61
N GLN A 31 -2.19 -40.18 -27.55
CA GLN A 31 -2.63 -39.75 -26.21
C GLN A 31 -2.82 -38.25 -26.20
N VAL A 32 -4.08 -37.80 -26.39
CA VAL A 32 -4.40 -36.37 -26.28
C VAL A 32 -4.40 -36.00 -24.82
N VAL A 33 -3.37 -35.29 -24.39
CA VAL A 33 -3.31 -34.67 -23.07
C VAL A 33 -4.04 -33.34 -23.13
N ILE A 34 -5.27 -33.34 -22.61
CA ILE A 34 -6.04 -32.09 -22.46
C ILE A 34 -5.51 -31.39 -21.21
N VAL A 35 -4.72 -30.36 -21.41
CA VAL A 35 -4.31 -29.46 -20.34
C VAL A 35 -5.48 -28.51 -20.07
N VAL A 36 -6.21 -28.74 -19.00
CA VAL A 36 -7.24 -27.81 -18.52
C VAL A 36 -6.54 -26.75 -17.69
N PRO A 37 -6.45 -25.50 -18.17
CA PRO A 37 -5.88 -24.43 -17.36
C PRO A 37 -6.78 -24.22 -16.15
N GLU A 38 -6.23 -24.33 -14.93
CA GLU A 38 -6.93 -23.89 -13.72
C GLU A 38 -7.38 -22.44 -13.90
N ARG A 39 -8.67 -22.21 -13.87
CA ARG A 39 -9.24 -20.87 -13.86
C ARG A 39 -8.86 -20.23 -12.53
N HIS A 40 -7.77 -19.51 -12.50
CA HIS A 40 -7.46 -18.63 -11.37
C HIS A 40 -8.66 -17.72 -11.12
N SER A 41 -9.14 -17.65 -9.87
CA SER A 41 -10.29 -16.81 -9.55
C SER A 41 -9.98 -15.37 -10.02
N LEU A 42 -10.97 -14.71 -10.65
CA LEU A 42 -10.83 -13.33 -11.15
C LEU A 42 -10.31 -12.38 -10.06
N THR A 43 -10.75 -12.60 -8.81
CA THR A 43 -10.27 -11.88 -7.64
C THR A 43 -8.76 -12.01 -7.44
N ARG A 44 -8.19 -13.19 -7.61
CA ARG A 44 -6.74 -13.40 -7.47
C ARG A 44 -5.95 -12.75 -8.61
N GLN A 45 -6.49 -12.77 -9.82
CA GLN A 45 -5.88 -12.10 -10.97
C GLN A 45 -5.93 -10.57 -10.80
N LEU A 46 -7.08 -10.02 -10.37
CA LEU A 46 -7.22 -8.60 -10.10
C LEU A 46 -6.32 -8.13 -8.96
N LEU A 47 -6.27 -8.86 -7.85
CA LEU A 47 -5.39 -8.54 -6.73
C LEU A 47 -3.91 -8.63 -7.13
N GLY A 48 -3.53 -9.64 -7.91
CA GLY A 48 -2.17 -9.77 -8.44
C GLY A 48 -1.80 -8.61 -9.37
N GLY A 49 -2.70 -8.24 -10.28
CA GLY A 49 -2.52 -7.10 -11.19
C GLY A 49 -2.40 -5.77 -10.45
N LEU A 50 -3.27 -5.53 -9.47
CA LEU A 50 -3.21 -4.34 -8.61
C LEU A 50 -1.93 -4.29 -7.77
N ALA A 51 -1.49 -5.43 -7.22
CA ALA A 51 -0.25 -5.51 -6.46
C ALA A 51 0.98 -5.21 -7.32
N LEU A 52 1.03 -5.72 -8.55
CA LEU A 52 2.11 -5.43 -9.49
C LEU A 52 2.10 -3.95 -9.90
N MET A 53 0.93 -3.40 -10.23
CA MET A 53 0.79 -1.98 -10.56
C MET A 53 1.19 -1.07 -9.39
N ALA A 54 0.79 -1.42 -8.16
CA ALA A 54 1.19 -0.70 -6.96
C ALA A 54 2.71 -0.81 -6.71
N TRP A 55 3.30 -1.96 -7.00
CA TRP A 55 4.75 -2.15 -6.88
C TRP A 55 5.54 -1.33 -7.87
N ASP A 56 5.13 -1.31 -9.15
CA ASP A 56 5.78 -0.52 -10.19
C ASP A 56 5.67 0.99 -9.90
N HIS A 57 4.53 1.42 -9.38
CA HIS A 57 4.27 2.82 -9.03
C HIS A 57 4.50 3.14 -7.55
N ARG A 58 5.14 2.24 -6.78
CA ARG A 58 5.34 2.40 -5.32
C ARG A 58 5.93 3.75 -4.91
N ARG A 59 6.82 4.30 -5.76
CA ARG A 59 7.45 5.61 -5.49
C ARG A 59 6.48 6.77 -5.69
N THR A 60 5.54 6.67 -6.61
CA THR A 60 4.53 7.70 -6.90
C THR A 60 3.33 7.60 -5.96
N LEU A 61 3.00 6.38 -5.56
CA LEU A 61 1.87 6.07 -4.69
C LEU A 61 2.25 6.01 -3.20
N ALA A 62 3.49 6.38 -2.83
CA ALA A 62 3.98 6.31 -1.44
C ALA A 62 3.05 6.95 -0.39
N PRO A 63 2.36 8.09 -0.62
CA PRO A 63 1.41 8.65 0.35
C PRO A 63 0.22 7.74 0.66
N ILE A 64 -0.26 6.92 -0.30
CA ILE A 64 -1.45 6.08 -0.13
C ILE A 64 -1.25 5.00 0.95
N PRO A 65 -0.20 4.14 0.90
CA PRO A 65 0.01 3.13 1.94
C PRO A 65 0.26 3.74 3.32
N LEU A 66 0.90 4.92 3.38
CA LEU A 66 1.07 5.65 4.65
C LEU A 66 -0.27 6.15 5.21
N ALA A 67 -1.15 6.66 4.36
CA ALA A 67 -2.48 7.10 4.77
C ALA A 67 -3.36 5.93 5.23
N VAL A 68 -3.30 4.77 4.54
CA VAL A 68 -4.01 3.56 4.94
C VAL A 68 -3.47 3.03 6.27
N LEU A 69 -2.14 3.05 6.45
CA LEU A 69 -1.51 2.66 7.71
C LEU A 69 -1.94 3.60 8.85
N ALA A 70 -1.95 4.92 8.64
CA ALA A 70 -2.42 5.89 9.62
C ALA A 70 -3.88 5.65 10.03
N LEU A 71 -4.75 5.33 9.04
CA LEU A 71 -6.14 4.97 9.30
C LEU A 71 -6.26 3.70 10.17
N GLY A 72 -5.48 2.66 9.84
CA GLY A 72 -5.44 1.42 10.61
C GLY A 72 -4.96 1.64 12.04
N VAL A 73 -3.89 2.43 12.22
CA VAL A 73 -3.37 2.80 13.54
C VAL A 73 -4.41 3.59 14.33
N ALA A 74 -5.06 4.58 13.71
CA ALA A 74 -6.11 5.36 14.36
C ALA A 74 -7.26 4.47 14.84
N TRP A 75 -7.68 3.50 14.03
CA TRP A 75 -8.74 2.56 14.38
C TRP A 75 -8.34 1.65 15.56
N ILE A 76 -7.12 1.10 15.53
CA ILE A 76 -6.59 0.28 16.62
C ILE A 76 -6.50 1.11 17.91
N LEU A 77 -5.96 2.32 17.85
CA LEU A 77 -5.87 3.21 19.01
C LEU A 77 -7.25 3.55 19.57
N HIS A 78 -8.22 3.83 18.71
CA HIS A 78 -9.59 4.12 19.14
C HIS A 78 -10.23 2.92 19.86
N THR A 79 -10.03 1.68 19.38
CA THR A 79 -10.64 0.48 19.97
C THR A 79 -9.95 0.01 21.24
N VAL A 80 -8.62 0.14 21.32
CA VAL A 80 -7.82 -0.39 22.44
C VAL A 80 -7.54 0.67 23.50
N ALA A 81 -7.30 1.92 23.09
CA ALA A 81 -6.84 2.98 23.98
C ALA A 81 -7.35 4.36 23.50
N TRP A 82 -8.66 4.58 23.52
CA TRP A 82 -9.28 5.85 23.10
C TRP A 82 -8.68 7.09 23.79
N TRP A 83 -8.21 6.95 25.05
CA TRP A 83 -7.52 8.00 25.80
C TRP A 83 -6.16 8.39 25.19
N SER A 84 -5.59 7.57 24.31
CA SER A 84 -4.31 7.86 23.65
C SER A 84 -4.36 9.14 22.81
N GLY A 85 -5.54 9.52 22.30
CA GLY A 85 -5.74 10.77 21.60
C GLY A 85 -5.45 12.00 22.46
N LEU A 86 -5.72 11.94 23.76
CA LEU A 86 -5.39 13.03 24.71
C LEU A 86 -3.88 13.18 24.88
N VAL A 87 -3.13 12.09 24.81
CA VAL A 87 -1.66 12.11 24.86
C VAL A 87 -1.07 12.56 23.52
N LEU A 88 -1.69 12.17 22.40
CA LEU A 88 -1.26 12.56 21.06
C LEU A 88 -1.55 14.04 20.74
N ALA A 89 -2.58 14.63 21.36
CA ALA A 89 -2.96 16.02 21.10
C ALA A 89 -1.81 17.01 21.38
N PRO A 90 -1.12 17.01 22.54
CA PRO A 90 0.03 17.85 22.77
C PRO A 90 1.21 17.51 21.84
N ALA A 91 1.41 16.24 21.49
CA ALA A 91 2.45 15.83 20.55
C ALA A 91 2.20 16.40 19.12
N ALA A 92 0.94 16.63 18.75
CA ALA A 92 0.61 17.25 17.47
C ALA A 92 1.12 18.70 17.33
N VAL A 93 1.34 19.40 18.44
CA VAL A 93 1.87 20.77 18.45
C VAL A 93 3.41 20.78 18.37
N ALA A 94 4.07 19.66 18.65
CA ALA A 94 5.53 19.58 18.67
C ALA A 94 6.23 20.05 17.37
N PRO A 95 5.71 19.77 16.14
CA PRO A 95 6.33 20.26 14.91
C PRO A 95 6.33 21.79 14.81
N LEU A 96 5.28 22.46 15.28
CA LEU A 96 5.21 23.92 15.29
C LEU A 96 6.17 24.52 16.33
N MET A 97 6.27 23.93 17.50
CA MET A 97 7.25 24.34 18.51
C MET A 97 8.68 24.16 18.01
N TRP A 98 8.95 23.02 17.36
CA TRP A 98 10.24 22.78 16.72
C TRP A 98 10.57 23.83 15.66
N LEU A 99 9.60 24.18 14.80
CA LEU A 99 9.75 25.23 13.80
C LEU A 99 10.08 26.58 14.46
N ALA A 100 9.36 26.95 15.53
CA ALA A 100 9.61 28.19 16.24
C ALA A 100 11.01 28.26 16.87
N ILE A 101 11.45 27.16 17.48
CA ILE A 101 12.80 27.05 18.06
C ILE A 101 13.88 27.11 16.96
N MET A 102 13.68 26.37 15.87
CA MET A 102 14.63 26.35 14.75
C MET A 102 14.71 27.71 14.06
N GLN A 103 13.57 28.39 13.88
CA GLN A 103 13.58 29.72 13.28
C GLN A 103 14.25 30.77 14.18
N ARG A 104 14.18 30.62 15.50
CA ARG A 104 14.89 31.49 16.45
C ARG A 104 16.40 31.23 16.44
N ARG A 105 16.82 29.96 16.36
CA ARG A 105 18.26 29.58 16.39
C ARG A 105 18.95 29.74 15.04
N HIS A 106 18.25 29.40 13.99
CA HIS A 106 18.76 29.38 12.60
C HIS A 106 17.71 30.01 11.68
N PRO A 107 17.61 31.35 11.65
CA PRO A 107 16.64 32.04 10.82
C PRO A 107 16.85 31.66 9.36
N ALA A 108 15.80 31.18 8.72
CA ALA A 108 15.76 30.86 7.31
C ALA A 108 14.83 31.83 6.60
N SER A 109 15.10 32.10 5.32
CA SER A 109 14.30 32.96 4.47
C SER A 109 14.00 32.29 3.13
N GLY A 110 13.06 32.86 2.39
CA GLY A 110 12.73 32.38 1.06
C GLY A 110 12.20 30.94 1.02
N ALA A 111 12.69 30.17 0.07
CA ALA A 111 12.21 28.79 -0.18
C ALA A 111 12.42 27.84 1.01
N THR A 112 13.52 28.01 1.75
CA THR A 112 13.83 27.18 2.93
C THR A 112 12.82 27.39 4.05
N LEU A 113 12.41 28.63 4.28
CA LEU A 113 11.39 28.97 5.27
C LEU A 113 10.04 28.38 4.83
N ALA A 114 9.64 28.59 3.59
CA ALA A 114 8.39 28.05 3.04
C ALA A 114 8.32 26.53 3.19
N TRP A 115 9.42 25.82 2.91
CA TRP A 115 9.53 24.37 3.07
C TRP A 115 9.39 23.93 4.54
N ARG A 116 10.09 24.63 5.47
CA ARG A 116 9.98 24.34 6.91
C ARG A 116 8.56 24.55 7.43
N ILE A 117 7.90 25.63 7.03
CA ILE A 117 6.50 25.91 7.39
C ILE A 117 5.59 24.83 6.82
N GLY A 118 5.74 24.50 5.54
CA GLY A 118 4.93 23.46 4.89
C GLY A 118 5.03 22.10 5.57
N LEU A 119 6.25 21.67 5.89
CA LEU A 119 6.47 20.39 6.60
C LEU A 119 5.89 20.40 8.01
N SER A 120 6.10 21.49 8.77
CA SER A 120 5.60 21.58 10.13
C SER A 120 4.07 21.65 10.15
N ALA A 121 3.46 22.39 9.23
CA ALA A 121 2.02 22.46 9.09
C ALA A 121 1.43 21.06 8.71
N ALA A 122 2.00 20.40 7.70
CA ALA A 122 1.54 19.07 7.29
C ALA A 122 1.68 18.03 8.42
N SER A 123 2.78 18.06 9.16
CA SER A 123 3.00 17.18 10.32
C SER A 123 2.01 17.45 11.44
N THR A 124 1.74 18.72 11.73
CA THR A 124 0.75 19.13 12.75
C THR A 124 -0.67 18.71 12.38
N VAL A 125 -1.06 18.93 11.12
CA VAL A 125 -2.40 18.53 10.63
C VAL A 125 -2.55 17.01 10.66
N GLY A 126 -1.54 16.27 10.21
CA GLY A 126 -1.56 14.80 10.23
C GLY A 126 -1.61 14.22 11.65
N ALA A 127 -0.78 14.74 12.56
CA ALA A 127 -0.77 14.32 13.97
C ALA A 127 -2.05 14.74 14.70
N GLY A 128 -2.58 15.93 14.43
CA GLY A 128 -3.84 16.40 14.96
C GLY A 128 -5.03 15.54 14.51
N TRP A 129 -5.07 15.18 13.22
CA TRP A 129 -6.06 14.24 12.71
C TRP A 129 -5.96 12.90 13.41
N LEU A 130 -4.72 12.34 13.58
CA LEU A 130 -4.52 11.06 14.26
C LEU A 130 -5.00 11.10 15.71
N ALA A 131 -4.71 12.19 16.44
CA ALA A 131 -5.18 12.40 17.81
C ALA A 131 -6.71 12.45 17.90
N ALA A 132 -7.35 13.19 17.00
CA ALA A 132 -8.80 13.29 16.92
C ALA A 132 -9.43 11.94 16.52
N ALA A 133 -8.86 11.24 15.53
CA ALA A 133 -9.33 9.93 15.08
C ALA A 133 -9.17 8.83 16.15
N ALA A 134 -8.11 8.89 16.97
CA ALA A 134 -7.94 7.98 18.11
C ALA A 134 -9.00 8.24 19.19
N THR A 135 -9.40 9.50 19.43
CA THR A 135 -10.38 9.86 20.46
C THR A 135 -11.81 9.58 20.01
N PHE A 136 -12.18 10.08 18.83
CA PHE A 136 -13.58 10.07 18.35
C PHE A 136 -13.89 8.95 17.37
N GLY A 137 -12.90 8.22 16.89
CA GLY A 137 -12.99 7.24 15.82
C GLY A 137 -12.70 7.83 14.43
N PRO A 138 -11.98 7.10 13.57
CA PRO A 138 -11.54 7.59 12.26
C PRO A 138 -12.70 7.86 11.28
N PHE A 139 -13.86 7.25 11.49
CA PHE A 139 -15.05 7.37 10.66
C PHE A 139 -16.13 8.27 11.28
N SER A 140 -15.80 9.07 12.27
CA SER A 140 -16.74 9.97 12.93
C SER A 140 -16.85 11.31 12.17
N GLY A 141 -17.98 11.50 11.48
CA GLY A 141 -18.36 12.78 10.86
C GLY A 141 -17.30 13.39 9.95
N PRO A 142 -16.77 14.60 10.28
CA PRO A 142 -15.86 15.31 9.39
C PRO A 142 -14.44 14.70 9.32
N LEU A 143 -14.07 13.75 10.20
CA LEU A 143 -12.70 13.22 10.25
C LEU A 143 -12.36 12.39 9.02
N GLU A 144 -13.30 11.66 8.45
CA GLU A 144 -13.10 10.92 7.19
C GLU A 144 -12.88 11.86 6.00
N LEU A 145 -13.65 12.98 5.94
CA LEU A 145 -13.45 13.99 4.90
C LEU A 145 -12.10 14.67 5.05
N LEU A 146 -11.71 15.01 6.28
CA LEU A 146 -10.41 15.59 6.56
C LEU A 146 -9.26 14.64 6.16
N TRP A 147 -9.41 13.34 6.44
CA TRP A 147 -8.45 12.32 6.01
C TRP A 147 -8.32 12.28 4.49
N LEU A 148 -9.44 12.29 3.75
CA LEU A 148 -9.43 12.33 2.29
C LEU A 148 -8.75 13.59 1.76
N LEU A 149 -9.02 14.75 2.35
CA LEU A 149 -8.37 16.01 1.96
C LEU A 149 -6.86 15.96 2.20
N ILE A 150 -6.41 15.43 3.35
CA ILE A 150 -4.98 15.25 3.65
C ILE A 150 -4.35 14.30 2.62
N LEU A 151 -5.01 13.20 2.29
CA LEU A 151 -4.51 12.24 1.30
C LEU A 151 -4.38 12.88 -0.09
N ILE A 152 -5.40 13.60 -0.55
CA ILE A 152 -5.37 14.30 -1.85
C ILE A 152 -4.26 15.35 -1.85
N ALA A 153 -4.14 16.14 -0.81
CA ALA A 153 -3.09 17.15 -0.68
C ALA A 153 -1.70 16.53 -0.67
N ALA A 154 -1.50 15.43 0.06
CA ALA A 154 -0.24 14.71 0.08
C ALA A 154 0.11 14.10 -1.30
N GLN A 155 -0.89 13.54 -1.98
CA GLN A 155 -0.71 12.92 -3.30
C GLN A 155 -0.39 13.97 -4.37
N THR A 156 -0.99 15.16 -4.31
CA THR A 156 -0.70 16.26 -5.24
C THR A 156 0.64 16.94 -4.97
N ALA A 157 1.01 17.10 -3.70
CA ALA A 157 2.28 17.70 -3.32
C ALA A 157 3.49 16.77 -3.59
N TRP A 158 3.29 15.47 -3.51
CA TRP A 158 4.36 14.48 -3.63
C TRP A 158 5.15 14.55 -4.95
N PRO A 159 4.54 14.60 -6.15
CA PRO A 159 5.28 14.73 -7.40
C PRO A 159 5.97 16.10 -7.53
N ILE A 160 5.42 17.16 -6.94
CA ILE A 160 6.04 18.49 -6.95
C ILE A 160 7.33 18.46 -6.11
N ALA A 161 7.25 17.93 -4.89
CA ALA A 161 8.39 17.81 -3.99
C ALA A 161 9.54 16.97 -4.58
N ARG A 162 9.22 15.97 -5.41
CA ARG A 162 10.22 15.12 -6.08
C ARG A 162 10.95 15.79 -7.25
N ARG A 163 10.31 16.77 -7.89
CA ARG A 163 10.92 17.49 -9.02
C ARG A 163 11.91 18.56 -8.57
N THR A 164 11.90 18.91 -7.30
CA THR A 164 12.76 19.95 -6.71
C THR A 164 14.05 19.39 -6.10
N HIS A 165 14.22 18.07 -6.13
CA HIS A 165 15.43 17.34 -5.72
C HIS A 165 15.96 16.49 -6.87
#